data_0ee146c8c82b32fd52eee4db385ea67b
#
_entry.id   0ee146c8c82b32fd52eee4db385ea67b
#
_cell.length_a   1.000
_cell.length_b   1.000
_cell.length_c   1.000
_cell.angle_alpha   90.00
_cell.angle_beta   90.00
_cell.angle_gamma   90.00
#
_symmetry.space_group_name_H-M   'P 1'
#
loop_
_entity.id
_entity.type
_entity.pdbx_description
1 polymer ?
#
loop_
_entity_poly.entity_id
_entity_poly.type
_entity_poly.pdbx_seq_one_letter_code
_entity_poly.pdbx_strand_id
1 'polypeptide(L)'
;AKPRSNWAAAEDDRPLAATGKRQALASSRLFAAWAPSRIISSPWLRCVQTVTPYSVDYGVSVKEKKSLSEAGAQRHPARTARTVASLFDKDSSSLLCTHRPVLPQVMNVLREYLFEGSAEVLPTEDPYLEPGDALVLQVTEGDNPRIVSVERVRAALD
;
A
#
# COMPACT_ATOMS: atom_id res chain seq x y z
N ALA A 1 -13.68 3.03 1.58
CA ALA A 1 -14.33 3.76 0.47
C ALA A 1 -15.85 3.74 0.61
N LYS A 2 -16.56 4.58 -0.15
CA LYS A 2 -18.03 4.48 -0.23
C LYS A 2 -18.44 3.07 -0.67
N PRO A 3 -19.55 2.50 -0.14
CA PRO A 3 -20.07 1.21 -0.62
C PRO A 3 -20.35 1.24 -2.13
N ARG A 4 -20.07 0.14 -2.84
CA ARG A 4 -20.36 0.04 -4.28
C ARG A 4 -21.85 0.21 -4.58
N SER A 5 -22.72 -0.29 -3.71
CA SER A 5 -24.18 -0.13 -3.82
C SER A 5 -24.64 1.34 -3.85
N ASN A 6 -23.85 2.25 -3.31
CA ASN A 6 -24.16 3.68 -3.19
C ASN A 6 -23.31 4.54 -4.14
N TRP A 7 -22.75 3.93 -5.19
CA TRP A 7 -21.89 4.60 -6.15
C TRP A 7 -22.31 4.26 -7.58
N ALA A 8 -22.77 5.25 -8.33
CA ALA A 8 -23.30 5.10 -9.68
C ALA A 8 -22.35 5.54 -10.79
N ALA A 9 -21.22 6.18 -10.45
CA ALA A 9 -20.21 6.62 -11.41
C ALA A 9 -19.10 5.56 -11.62
N ALA A 10 -18.06 5.90 -12.37
CA ALA A 10 -16.94 5.01 -12.64
C ALA A 10 -16.26 4.54 -11.34
N GLU A 11 -15.83 3.30 -11.30
CA GLU A 11 -15.26 2.67 -10.09
C GLU A 11 -13.92 3.30 -9.67
N ASP A 12 -13.15 3.80 -10.62
CA ASP A 12 -11.90 4.53 -10.37
C ASP A 12 -12.11 5.90 -9.70
N ASP A 13 -13.27 6.52 -9.90
CA ASP A 13 -13.66 7.78 -9.25
C ASP A 13 -14.34 7.58 -7.89
N ARG A 14 -14.53 6.34 -7.43
CA ARG A 14 -15.19 6.06 -6.15
C ARG A 14 -14.33 6.54 -4.97
N PRO A 15 -14.81 7.54 -4.18
CA PRO A 15 -14.02 8.19 -3.15
C PRO A 15 -14.01 7.42 -1.82
N LEU A 16 -13.19 7.87 -0.89
CA LEU A 16 -13.29 7.50 0.51
C LEU A 16 -14.63 7.95 1.11
N ALA A 17 -15.20 7.11 1.98
CA ALA A 17 -16.27 7.52 2.89
C ALA A 17 -15.73 8.43 4.00
N ALA A 18 -16.61 9.05 4.78
CA ALA A 18 -16.21 9.93 5.88
C ALA A 18 -15.25 9.25 6.86
N THR A 19 -15.53 8.01 7.27
CA THR A 19 -14.62 7.21 8.11
C THR A 19 -13.27 6.99 7.43
N GLY A 20 -13.24 6.64 6.12
CA GLY A 20 -12.00 6.46 5.38
C GLY A 20 -11.15 7.73 5.30
N LYS A 21 -11.77 8.90 5.20
CA LYS A 21 -11.05 10.19 5.25
C LYS A 21 -10.39 10.42 6.61
N ARG A 22 -11.10 10.11 7.71
CA ARG A 22 -10.52 10.17 9.06
C ARG A 22 -9.37 9.18 9.22
N GLN A 23 -9.52 7.95 8.72
CA GLN A 23 -8.45 6.95 8.71
C GLN A 23 -7.22 7.46 7.94
N ALA A 24 -7.40 8.08 6.78
CA ALA A 24 -6.29 8.62 5.99
C ALA A 24 -5.53 9.75 6.75
N LEU A 25 -6.25 10.64 7.43
CA LEU A 25 -5.65 11.69 8.27
C LEU A 25 -4.87 11.09 9.46
N ALA A 26 -5.45 10.14 10.17
CA ALA A 26 -4.79 9.47 11.29
C ALA A 26 -3.55 8.67 10.81
N SER A 27 -3.66 8.00 9.65
CA SER A 27 -2.55 7.26 9.04
C SER A 27 -1.39 8.15 8.62
N SER A 28 -1.63 9.41 8.21
CA SER A 28 -0.56 10.37 7.90
C SER A 28 0.40 10.53 9.08
N ARG A 29 -0.15 10.73 10.28
CA ARG A 29 0.64 10.84 11.51
C ARG A 29 1.37 9.56 11.87
N LEU A 30 0.71 8.40 11.68
CA LEU A 30 1.33 7.10 11.96
C LEU A 30 2.51 6.85 11.02
N PHE A 31 2.35 7.11 9.70
CA PHE A 31 3.40 6.89 8.71
C PHE A 31 4.62 7.78 8.91
N ALA A 32 4.47 8.93 9.55
CA ALA A 32 5.56 9.82 9.90
C ALA A 32 6.64 9.14 10.76
N ALA A 33 6.28 8.11 11.54
CA ALA A 33 7.25 7.35 12.34
C ALA A 33 8.32 6.65 11.49
N TRP A 34 8.01 6.30 10.24
CA TRP A 34 8.94 5.66 9.29
C TRP A 34 9.42 6.61 8.19
N ALA A 35 8.91 7.84 8.17
CA ALA A 35 9.29 8.91 7.26
C ALA A 35 9.47 8.47 5.79
N PRO A 36 8.48 7.79 5.15
CA PRO A 36 8.63 7.37 3.77
C PRO A 36 8.89 8.57 2.84
N SER A 37 10.00 8.50 2.11
CA SER A 37 10.42 9.53 1.16
C SER A 37 9.86 9.33 -0.25
N ARG A 38 9.16 8.23 -0.48
CA ARG A 38 8.51 7.87 -1.74
C ARG A 38 7.09 7.39 -1.49
N ILE A 39 6.15 7.87 -2.30
CA ILE A 39 4.76 7.36 -2.31
C ILE A 39 4.46 6.81 -3.69
N ILE A 40 4.06 5.54 -3.76
CA ILE A 40 3.60 4.88 -4.99
C ILE A 40 2.16 4.42 -4.76
N SER A 41 1.24 4.88 -5.57
CA SER A 41 -0.20 4.62 -5.39
C SER A 41 -0.87 4.16 -6.67
N SER A 42 -1.94 3.36 -6.51
CA SER A 42 -2.95 3.24 -7.54
C SER A 42 -3.51 4.64 -7.88
N PRO A 43 -3.80 4.95 -9.16
CA PRO A 43 -4.39 6.22 -9.55
C PRO A 43 -5.87 6.35 -9.17
N TRP A 44 -6.51 5.29 -8.71
CA TRP A 44 -7.91 5.34 -8.33
C TRP A 44 -8.13 6.25 -7.12
N LEU A 45 -9.15 7.09 -7.20
CA LEU A 45 -9.37 8.22 -6.30
C LEU A 45 -9.24 7.86 -4.80
N ARG A 46 -9.80 6.72 -4.37
CA ARG A 46 -9.73 6.29 -2.97
C ARG A 46 -8.31 6.00 -2.48
N CYS A 47 -7.43 5.50 -3.34
CA CYS A 47 -6.02 5.29 -2.99
C CYS A 47 -5.27 6.62 -2.92
N VAL A 48 -5.46 7.48 -3.90
CA VAL A 48 -4.87 8.83 -3.91
C VAL A 48 -5.31 9.59 -2.65
N GLN A 49 -6.61 9.59 -2.33
CA GLN A 49 -7.14 10.23 -1.12
C GLN A 49 -6.58 9.62 0.19
N THR A 50 -6.18 8.35 0.18
CA THR A 50 -5.59 7.71 1.37
C THR A 50 -4.19 8.24 1.65
N VAL A 51 -3.38 8.51 0.64
CA VAL A 51 -1.99 8.95 0.79
C VAL A 51 -1.81 10.47 0.73
N THR A 52 -2.81 11.20 0.23
CA THR A 52 -2.76 12.66 0.09
C THR A 52 -2.44 13.39 1.39
N PRO A 53 -3.03 13.05 2.56
CA PRO A 53 -2.68 13.74 3.80
C PRO A 53 -1.18 13.67 4.09
N TYR A 54 -0.58 12.48 4.01
CA TYR A 54 0.87 12.34 4.21
C TYR A 54 1.67 13.11 3.15
N SER A 55 1.28 13.03 1.88
CA SER A 55 1.92 13.76 0.78
C SER A 55 1.96 15.27 1.04
N VAL A 56 0.85 15.83 1.51
CA VAL A 56 0.74 17.28 1.80
C VAL A 56 1.51 17.66 3.06
N ASP A 57 1.34 16.90 4.14
CA ASP A 57 1.93 17.21 5.44
C ASP A 57 3.48 17.16 5.40
N TYR A 58 4.05 16.26 4.58
CA TYR A 58 5.50 15.99 4.54
C TYR A 58 6.17 16.34 3.20
N GLY A 59 5.43 16.91 2.24
CA GLY A 59 5.99 17.36 0.96
C GLY A 59 6.47 16.24 0.04
N VAL A 60 5.92 15.03 0.15
CA VAL A 60 6.31 13.85 -0.64
C VAL A 60 5.34 13.67 -1.81
N SER A 61 5.85 13.73 -3.03
CA SER A 61 5.02 13.57 -4.24
C SER A 61 4.46 12.16 -4.39
N VAL A 62 3.20 12.05 -4.78
CA VAL A 62 2.54 10.77 -5.10
C VAL A 62 2.87 10.37 -6.53
N LYS A 63 3.49 9.20 -6.70
CA LYS A 63 3.71 8.58 -8.01
C LYS A 63 2.63 7.57 -8.30
N GLU A 64 1.73 7.89 -9.20
CA GLU A 64 0.64 7.01 -9.60
C GLU A 64 1.11 5.91 -10.56
N LYS A 65 0.65 4.68 -10.34
CA LYS A 65 0.95 3.49 -11.14
C LYS A 65 -0.33 2.73 -11.47
N LYS A 66 -0.72 2.72 -12.73
CA LYS A 66 -1.90 1.97 -13.21
C LYS A 66 -1.82 0.47 -12.89
N SER A 67 -0.61 -0.10 -12.79
CA SER A 67 -0.37 -1.49 -12.39
C SER A 67 -0.83 -1.82 -10.96
N LEU A 68 -1.04 -0.83 -10.11
CA LEU A 68 -1.55 -1.00 -8.74
C LEU A 68 -3.08 -0.85 -8.64
N SER A 69 -3.78 -0.53 -9.73
CA SER A 69 -5.25 -0.55 -9.75
C SER A 69 -5.79 -1.98 -9.93
N GLU A 70 -7.02 -2.22 -9.52
CA GLU A 70 -7.67 -3.53 -9.70
C GLU A 70 -7.64 -3.96 -11.17
N ALA A 71 -8.08 -3.08 -12.07
CA ALA A 71 -8.08 -3.34 -13.51
C ALA A 71 -6.67 -3.52 -14.10
N GLY A 72 -5.70 -2.74 -13.63
CA GLY A 72 -4.31 -2.83 -14.09
C GLY A 72 -3.63 -4.12 -13.67
N ALA A 73 -3.84 -4.53 -12.41
CA ALA A 73 -3.31 -5.77 -11.87
C ALA A 73 -3.92 -7.00 -12.53
N GLN A 74 -5.21 -6.98 -12.82
CA GLN A 74 -5.88 -8.06 -13.53
C GLN A 74 -5.37 -8.22 -14.96
N ARG A 75 -5.19 -7.10 -15.69
CA ARG A 75 -4.73 -7.15 -17.09
C ARG A 75 -3.26 -7.46 -17.24
N HIS A 76 -2.43 -6.99 -16.32
CA HIS A 76 -0.97 -7.04 -16.43
C HIS A 76 -0.29 -7.43 -15.10
N PRO A 77 -0.52 -8.65 -14.58
CA PRO A 77 0.00 -9.08 -13.28
C PRO A 77 1.53 -8.97 -13.17
N ALA A 78 2.25 -9.25 -14.25
CA ALA A 78 3.69 -9.10 -14.29
C ALA A 78 4.18 -7.64 -14.13
N ARG A 79 3.38 -6.66 -14.53
CA ARG A 79 3.70 -5.23 -14.28
C ARG A 79 3.47 -4.87 -12.83
N THR A 80 2.43 -5.42 -12.20
CA THR A 80 2.18 -5.25 -10.77
C THR A 80 3.34 -5.82 -9.98
N ALA A 81 3.76 -7.06 -10.25
CA ALA A 81 4.90 -7.69 -9.60
C ALA A 81 6.18 -6.85 -9.73
N ARG A 82 6.52 -6.36 -10.94
CA ARG A 82 7.66 -5.47 -11.14
C ARG A 82 7.54 -4.15 -10.38
N THR A 83 6.33 -3.59 -10.27
CA THR A 83 6.12 -2.35 -9.51
C THR A 83 6.38 -2.58 -8.03
N VAL A 84 5.93 -3.70 -7.46
CA VAL A 84 6.19 -4.06 -6.06
C VAL A 84 7.67 -4.36 -5.86
N ALA A 85 8.30 -5.17 -6.71
CA ALA A 85 9.73 -5.49 -6.63
C ALA A 85 10.61 -4.23 -6.69
N SER A 86 10.23 -3.21 -7.46
CA SER A 86 10.97 -1.94 -7.55
C SER A 86 11.05 -1.13 -6.25
N LEU A 87 10.31 -1.52 -5.20
CA LEU A 87 10.45 -0.95 -3.87
C LEU A 87 11.77 -1.36 -3.21
N PHE A 88 12.28 -2.55 -3.57
CA PHE A 88 13.51 -3.13 -3.03
C PHE A 88 14.77 -2.70 -3.79
N ASP A 89 14.62 -2.04 -4.94
CA ASP A 89 15.75 -1.59 -5.77
C ASP A 89 16.43 -0.31 -5.25
N LYS A 90 15.92 0.28 -4.17
CA LYS A 90 16.38 1.58 -3.66
C LYS A 90 16.44 1.61 -2.16
N ASP A 91 17.54 2.13 -1.64
CA ASP A 91 17.75 2.43 -0.23
C ASP A 91 16.91 3.64 0.23
N SER A 92 15.58 3.52 0.08
CA SER A 92 14.67 4.59 0.47
C SER A 92 13.38 4.02 1.03
N SER A 93 12.92 4.55 2.15
CA SER A 93 11.63 4.20 2.72
C SER A 93 10.49 4.57 1.76
N SER A 94 9.60 3.65 1.49
CA SER A 94 8.52 3.80 0.50
C SER A 94 7.16 3.44 1.09
N LEU A 95 6.14 4.21 0.72
CA LEU A 95 4.74 3.94 1.00
C LEU A 95 4.04 3.46 -0.27
N LEU A 96 3.49 2.24 -0.26
CA LEU A 96 2.69 1.69 -1.35
C LEU A 96 1.21 1.68 -0.97
N CYS A 97 0.35 2.22 -1.83
CA CYS A 97 -1.10 2.15 -1.67
C CYS A 97 -1.77 1.46 -2.85
N THR A 98 -2.55 0.43 -2.57
CA THR A 98 -3.24 -0.37 -3.56
C THR A 98 -4.60 -0.85 -3.04
N HIS A 99 -5.19 -1.85 -3.68
CA HIS A 99 -6.53 -2.37 -3.43
C HIS A 99 -6.48 -3.80 -2.89
N ARG A 100 -7.49 -4.19 -2.08
CA ARG A 100 -7.62 -5.55 -1.55
C ARG A 100 -7.47 -6.64 -2.63
N PRO A 101 -8.12 -6.57 -3.82
CA PRO A 101 -7.94 -7.59 -4.86
C PRO A 101 -6.53 -7.70 -5.44
N VAL A 102 -5.66 -6.72 -5.20
CA VAL A 102 -4.26 -6.71 -5.65
C VAL A 102 -3.32 -7.30 -4.60
N LEU A 103 -3.74 -7.35 -3.33
CA LEU A 103 -2.90 -7.81 -2.22
C LEU A 103 -2.33 -9.23 -2.42
N PRO A 104 -3.04 -10.22 -2.98
CA PRO A 104 -2.45 -11.53 -3.26
C PRO A 104 -1.17 -11.45 -4.09
N GLN A 105 -1.17 -10.62 -5.14
CA GLN A 105 0.00 -10.40 -5.99
C GLN A 105 1.13 -9.69 -5.24
N VAL A 106 0.78 -8.69 -4.41
CA VAL A 106 1.75 -8.01 -3.54
C VAL A 106 2.40 -9.00 -2.59
N MET A 107 1.60 -9.82 -1.87
CA MET A 107 2.12 -10.80 -0.92
C MET A 107 3.01 -11.85 -1.59
N ASN A 108 2.69 -12.26 -2.82
CA ASN A 108 3.54 -13.20 -3.57
C ASN A 108 4.93 -12.62 -3.82
N VAL A 109 5.02 -11.35 -4.23
CA VAL A 109 6.33 -10.69 -4.41
C VAL A 109 7.06 -10.53 -3.08
N LEU A 110 6.37 -10.08 -2.02
CA LEU A 110 7.00 -9.90 -0.70
C LEU A 110 7.60 -11.21 -0.16
N ARG A 111 6.96 -12.37 -0.41
CA ARG A 111 7.50 -13.68 0.00
C ARG A 111 8.86 -13.99 -0.62
N GLU A 112 9.15 -13.52 -1.83
CA GLU A 112 10.44 -13.71 -2.49
C GLU A 112 11.59 -12.95 -1.77
N TYR A 113 11.24 -11.91 -1.02
CA TYR A 113 12.19 -11.08 -0.27
C TYR A 113 12.25 -11.41 1.23
N LEU A 114 11.45 -12.34 1.73
CA LEU A 114 11.53 -12.74 3.12
C LEU A 114 12.90 -13.36 3.44
N PHE A 115 13.44 -13.01 4.61
CA PHE A 115 14.59 -13.70 5.17
C PHE A 115 14.22 -15.17 5.43
N GLU A 116 15.13 -16.09 5.18
CA GLU A 116 14.90 -17.52 5.42
C GLU A 116 14.48 -17.76 6.89
N GLY A 117 13.37 -18.46 7.09
CA GLY A 117 12.79 -18.71 8.41
C GLY A 117 11.70 -17.71 8.84
N SER A 118 11.40 -16.67 8.06
CA SER A 118 10.38 -15.66 8.39
C SER A 118 9.06 -15.86 7.63
N ALA A 119 8.81 -17.00 7.03
CA ALA A 119 7.68 -17.25 6.11
C ALA A 119 6.28 -17.07 6.73
N GLU A 120 6.15 -17.12 8.06
CA GLU A 120 4.86 -17.11 8.76
C GLU A 120 4.30 -15.70 9.06
N VAL A 121 5.02 -14.65 8.70
CA VAL A 121 4.72 -13.28 9.15
C VAL A 121 3.82 -12.51 8.19
N LEU A 122 3.75 -12.91 6.91
CA LEU A 122 2.88 -12.25 5.93
C LEU A 122 1.46 -12.84 5.96
N PRO A 123 0.43 -12.01 5.81
CA PRO A 123 -0.94 -12.51 5.66
C PRO A 123 -1.06 -13.47 4.48
N THR A 124 -1.78 -14.58 4.67
CA THR A 124 -1.96 -15.64 3.68
C THR A 124 -3.38 -15.74 3.12
N GLU A 125 -4.34 -15.18 3.83
CA GLU A 125 -5.77 -15.33 3.54
C GLU A 125 -6.46 -13.96 3.34
N ASP A 126 -7.47 -13.93 2.46
CA ASP A 126 -8.34 -12.77 2.29
C ASP A 126 -9.08 -12.45 3.62
N PRO A 127 -9.12 -11.19 4.07
CA PRO A 127 -8.83 -9.96 3.31
C PRO A 127 -7.36 -9.50 3.25
N TYR A 128 -6.39 -10.26 3.72
CA TYR A 128 -4.99 -9.88 3.89
C TYR A 128 -4.79 -8.68 4.83
N LEU A 129 -5.44 -7.57 4.53
CA LEU A 129 -5.49 -6.35 5.34
C LEU A 129 -6.92 -5.81 5.38
N GLU A 130 -7.37 -5.39 6.55
CA GLU A 130 -8.61 -4.63 6.69
C GLU A 130 -8.44 -3.20 6.16
N PRO A 131 -9.54 -2.54 5.73
CA PRO A 131 -9.47 -1.13 5.33
C PRO A 131 -8.89 -0.25 6.44
N GLY A 132 -7.83 0.48 6.11
CA GLY A 132 -7.10 1.33 7.05
C GLY A 132 -5.91 0.67 7.74
N ASP A 133 -5.68 -0.64 7.49
CA ASP A 133 -4.46 -1.31 7.93
C ASP A 133 -3.31 -1.05 6.96
N ALA A 134 -2.09 -1.15 7.50
CA ALA A 134 -0.87 -1.21 6.73
C ALA A 134 0.07 -2.31 7.26
N LEU A 135 0.93 -2.82 6.40
CA LEU A 135 2.11 -3.58 6.79
C LEU A 135 3.33 -2.67 6.76
N VAL A 136 4.09 -2.71 7.83
CA VAL A 136 5.42 -2.10 7.91
C VAL A 136 6.44 -3.20 7.75
N LEU A 137 7.32 -3.05 6.78
CA LEU A 137 8.36 -4.01 6.45
C LEU A 137 9.71 -3.37 6.75
N GLN A 138 10.49 -4.01 7.62
CA GLN A 138 11.90 -3.66 7.79
C GLN A 138 12.72 -4.47 6.80
N VAL A 139 13.51 -3.78 5.98
CA VAL A 139 14.27 -4.37 4.89
C VAL A 139 15.75 -4.08 5.09
N THR A 140 16.61 -5.07 4.87
CA THR A 140 18.06 -4.87 4.90
C THR A 140 18.52 -4.01 3.73
N GLU A 141 19.56 -3.21 3.93
CA GLU A 141 20.24 -2.46 2.89
C GLU A 141 21.16 -3.35 2.02
N GLY A 142 21.51 -2.87 0.83
CA GLY A 142 22.50 -3.49 -0.05
C GLY A 142 21.90 -4.25 -1.24
N ASP A 143 22.76 -4.97 -1.97
CA ASP A 143 22.44 -5.57 -3.28
C ASP A 143 21.48 -6.78 -3.20
N ASN A 144 21.27 -7.34 -2.02
CA ASN A 144 20.34 -8.46 -1.81
C ASN A 144 19.39 -8.17 -0.65
N PRO A 145 18.46 -7.22 -0.81
CA PRO A 145 17.58 -6.80 0.27
C PRO A 145 16.68 -7.96 0.74
N ARG A 146 16.49 -8.06 2.06
CA ARG A 146 15.62 -9.05 2.69
C ARG A 146 14.71 -8.39 3.72
N ILE A 147 13.45 -8.83 3.75
CA ILE A 147 12.49 -8.45 4.78
C ILE A 147 12.84 -9.22 6.05
N VAL A 148 13.19 -8.50 7.10
CA VAL A 148 13.58 -9.06 8.41
C VAL A 148 12.54 -8.88 9.50
N SER A 149 11.56 -7.99 9.28
CA SER A 149 10.43 -7.79 10.19
C SER A 149 9.20 -7.36 9.41
N VAL A 150 8.04 -7.82 9.86
CA VAL A 150 6.72 -7.46 9.33
C VAL A 150 5.82 -7.12 10.51
N GLU A 151 5.28 -5.91 10.51
CA GLU A 151 4.32 -5.45 11.51
C GLU A 151 3.02 -5.03 10.84
N ARG A 152 1.88 -5.45 11.39
CA ARG A 152 0.57 -4.92 11.01
C ARG A 152 0.22 -3.75 11.92
N VAL A 153 -0.05 -2.61 11.31
CA VAL A 153 -0.35 -1.37 12.03
C VAL A 153 -1.69 -0.79 11.56
N ARG A 154 -2.35 -0.10 12.48
CA ARG A 154 -3.57 0.66 12.21
C ARG A 154 -3.53 1.95 13.01
N ALA A 155 -3.82 3.07 12.35
CA ALA A 155 -3.99 4.33 13.06
C ALA A 155 -5.23 4.30 13.94
N ALA A 156 -5.09 4.74 15.18
CA ALA A 156 -6.24 4.97 16.05
C ALA A 156 -7.11 6.11 15.49
N LEU A 157 -8.41 5.95 15.58
CA LEU A 157 -9.39 7.02 15.31
C LEU A 157 -9.83 7.57 16.65
N ASP A 158 -9.54 8.83 16.87
CA ASP A 158 -10.05 9.61 17.99
C ASP A 158 -11.55 9.93 17.80
#